data_8ba0a2dfc0c5d9063732a259dd5e5fe9
#
_entry.id   8ba0a2dfc0c5d9063732a259dd5e5fe9
#
_cell.length_a   1.000
_cell.length_b   1.000
_cell.length_c   1.000
_cell.angle_alpha   90.00
_cell.angle_beta   90.00
_cell.angle_gamma   90.00
#
_symmetry.space_group_name_H-M   'P 1'
#
loop_
_entity.id
_entity.type
_entity.pdbx_description
1 polymer ?
#
loop_
_entity_poly.entity_id
_entity_poly.type
_entity_poly.pdbx_seq_one_letter_code
_entity_poly.pdbx_strand_id
1 'polypeptide(L)'
;MRADMTLPWWAWAMMAAGLAVFIAMLAISIRRHGGIRRPLFASPYALWMILFTVLPVILIGYYAFTDASGAFTLDNFRSFWDSNFESNKVILDAMGEAGAAYVSRGTVNVDTLGYSLWMAFECTLICLALGYPAALFMADREMKLGPTLVVLFIIPMWMNFLLRTIAWMSLLEDSGLINMLLKALGFQGVQLMYNSGAVLLGMVYNFLPFMVFPIYTVLSKMDFRLSEAAADLGCNSLQTLYKVTVPLSLPGVISGITMVFMPSVTTFFIPRVLGGGNTMMFGDLIESKFLTEGNWNVGSALSLIMMLLILVSLSILRKADPNGEGGGIA
;
A
#
# COMPACT_ATOMS: atom_id res chain seq x y z
N MET A 1 -16.90 26.07 -24.42
CA MET A 1 -17.53 24.76 -24.47
C MET A 1 -17.91 24.40 -23.03
N ARG A 2 -19.14 24.70 -22.60
CA ARG A 2 -19.68 24.27 -21.30
C ARG A 2 -20.08 22.81 -21.47
N ALA A 3 -19.30 21.89 -20.92
CA ALA A 3 -19.74 20.52 -20.77
C ALA A 3 -20.90 20.53 -19.77
N ASP A 4 -22.10 20.26 -20.22
CA ASP A 4 -23.24 19.99 -19.36
C ASP A 4 -22.89 18.72 -18.55
N MET A 5 -22.40 18.94 -17.31
CA MET A 5 -22.19 17.87 -16.33
C MET A 5 -23.56 17.43 -15.78
N THR A 6 -24.41 16.91 -16.64
CA THR A 6 -25.61 16.20 -16.18
C THR A 6 -25.17 14.83 -15.71
N LEU A 7 -25.28 14.58 -14.40
CA LEU A 7 -25.05 13.26 -13.86
C LEU A 7 -25.88 12.23 -14.63
N PRO A 8 -25.31 11.08 -15.04
CA PRO A 8 -26.02 10.04 -15.75
C PRO A 8 -27.22 9.54 -14.90
N TRP A 9 -28.30 9.14 -15.57
CA TRP A 9 -29.55 8.74 -14.92
C TRP A 9 -29.38 7.67 -13.83
N TRP A 10 -28.42 6.77 -14.00
CA TRP A 10 -28.11 5.72 -12.99
C TRP A 10 -27.53 6.31 -11.69
N ALA A 11 -26.80 7.44 -11.75
CA ALA A 11 -26.30 8.11 -10.55
C ALA A 11 -27.46 8.73 -9.74
N TRP A 12 -28.44 9.29 -10.42
CA TRP A 12 -29.68 9.76 -9.78
C TRP A 12 -30.50 8.62 -9.19
N ALA A 13 -30.57 7.48 -9.89
CA ALA A 13 -31.23 6.28 -9.40
C ALA A 13 -30.54 5.72 -8.13
N MET A 14 -29.23 5.70 -8.09
CA MET A 14 -28.45 5.28 -6.90
C MET A 14 -28.65 6.24 -5.72
N MET A 15 -28.65 7.55 -5.96
CA MET A 15 -28.92 8.54 -4.92
C MET A 15 -30.35 8.41 -4.38
N ALA A 16 -31.33 8.21 -5.25
CA ALA A 16 -32.72 8.00 -4.86
C ALA A 16 -32.92 6.71 -4.07
N ALA A 17 -32.27 5.60 -4.47
CA ALA A 17 -32.30 4.34 -3.75
C ALA A 17 -31.65 4.46 -2.36
N GLY A 18 -30.51 5.13 -2.26
CA GLY A 18 -29.84 5.41 -0.99
C GLY A 18 -30.72 6.25 -0.04
N LEU A 19 -31.35 7.27 -0.57
CA LEU A 19 -32.29 8.12 0.19
C LEU A 19 -33.52 7.32 0.65
N ALA A 20 -34.08 6.48 -0.21
CA ALA A 20 -35.22 5.63 0.11
C ALA A 20 -34.90 4.63 1.23
N VAL A 21 -33.74 3.99 1.20
CA VAL A 21 -33.24 3.08 2.26
C VAL A 21 -33.06 3.85 3.57
N PHE A 22 -32.50 5.04 3.52
CA PHE A 22 -32.32 5.89 4.71
C PHE A 22 -33.68 6.28 5.33
N ILE A 23 -34.64 6.70 4.53
CA ILE A 23 -36.01 7.06 4.98
C ILE A 23 -36.69 5.81 5.56
N ALA A 24 -36.56 4.64 4.94
CA ALA A 24 -37.11 3.40 5.44
C ALA A 24 -36.52 3.00 6.81
N MET A 25 -35.18 3.10 6.97
CA MET A 25 -34.54 2.87 8.27
C MET A 25 -35.00 3.85 9.34
N LEU A 26 -35.15 5.12 8.97
CA LEU A 26 -35.68 6.18 9.84
C LEU A 26 -37.11 5.83 10.31
N ALA A 27 -37.97 5.47 9.38
CA ALA A 27 -39.36 5.11 9.67
C ALA A 27 -39.45 3.85 10.58
N ILE A 28 -38.63 2.82 10.34
CA ILE A 28 -38.54 1.60 11.16
C ILE A 28 -38.04 1.93 12.58
N SER A 29 -37.05 2.81 12.72
CA SER A 29 -36.51 3.22 14.02
C SER A 29 -37.53 3.98 14.84
N ILE A 30 -38.28 4.92 14.24
CA ILE A 30 -39.34 5.69 14.88
C ILE A 30 -40.50 4.75 15.31
N ARG A 31 -40.89 3.81 14.43
CA ARG A 31 -41.98 2.86 14.75
C ARG A 31 -41.62 1.86 15.86
N ARG A 32 -40.39 1.37 15.93
CA ARG A 32 -39.99 0.36 16.91
C ARG A 32 -39.57 0.92 18.27
N HIS A 33 -39.09 2.16 18.34
CA HIS A 33 -38.43 2.67 19.55
C HIS A 33 -38.94 4.04 20.00
N GLY A 34 -39.97 4.61 19.34
CA GLY A 34 -40.58 5.89 19.73
C GLY A 34 -39.64 7.11 19.63
N GLY A 35 -38.47 7.00 18.99
CA GLY A 35 -37.50 8.10 18.84
C GLY A 35 -36.28 7.75 17.97
N ILE A 36 -35.53 8.80 17.62
CA ILE A 36 -34.31 8.70 16.80
C ILE A 36 -33.16 8.28 17.70
N ARG A 37 -32.62 7.09 17.49
CA ARG A 37 -31.42 6.61 18.21
C ARG A 37 -30.12 7.09 17.55
N ARG A 38 -29.07 7.31 18.36
CA ARG A 38 -27.72 7.69 17.91
C ARG A 38 -27.18 6.85 16.73
N PRO A 39 -27.34 5.51 16.68
CA PRO A 39 -26.87 4.69 15.55
C PRO A 39 -27.56 5.03 14.22
N LEU A 40 -28.73 5.65 14.21
CA LEU A 40 -29.37 6.05 12.97
C LEU A 40 -28.61 7.18 12.24
N PHE A 41 -27.92 8.06 12.95
CA PHE A 41 -27.06 9.07 12.35
C PHE A 41 -25.83 8.48 11.64
N ALA A 42 -25.42 7.26 12.01
CA ALA A 42 -24.36 6.53 11.33
C ALA A 42 -24.83 5.77 10.07
N SER A 43 -26.17 5.67 9.85
CA SER A 43 -26.71 4.86 8.74
C SER A 43 -26.32 5.38 7.33
N PRO A 44 -26.19 6.69 7.03
CA PRO A 44 -25.69 7.15 5.73
C PRO A 44 -24.25 6.72 5.50
N TYR A 45 -23.41 6.78 6.54
CA TYR A 45 -22.04 6.31 6.48
C TYR A 45 -21.97 4.79 6.29
N ALA A 46 -22.78 4.03 7.02
CA ALA A 46 -22.83 2.56 6.88
C ALA A 46 -23.29 2.17 5.46
N LEU A 47 -24.29 2.84 4.90
CA LEU A 47 -24.74 2.62 3.51
C LEU A 47 -23.62 2.92 2.51
N TRP A 48 -22.92 4.04 2.70
CA TRP A 48 -21.77 4.40 1.88
C TRP A 48 -20.68 3.32 1.94
N MET A 49 -20.32 2.85 3.13
CA MET A 49 -19.33 1.80 3.34
C MET A 49 -19.74 0.48 2.67
N ILE A 50 -21.01 0.09 2.78
CA ILE A 50 -21.51 -1.12 2.12
C ILE A 50 -21.42 -0.98 0.60
N LEU A 51 -21.86 0.16 0.04
CA LEU A 51 -21.92 0.35 -1.40
C LEU A 51 -20.55 0.48 -2.04
N PHE A 52 -19.61 1.22 -1.41
CA PHE A 52 -18.32 1.57 -2.01
C PHE A 52 -17.14 0.75 -1.50
N THR A 53 -17.31 0.00 -0.41
CA THR A 53 -16.24 -0.85 0.13
C THR A 53 -16.63 -2.33 0.08
N VAL A 54 -17.77 -2.70 0.66
CA VAL A 54 -18.14 -4.11 0.78
C VAL A 54 -18.57 -4.70 -0.57
N LEU A 55 -19.39 -3.98 -1.33
CA LEU A 55 -19.88 -4.46 -2.64
C LEU A 55 -18.74 -4.73 -3.64
N PRO A 56 -17.74 -3.82 -3.85
CA PRO A 56 -16.61 -4.12 -4.71
C PRO A 56 -15.80 -5.34 -4.26
N VAL A 57 -15.60 -5.54 -2.94
CA VAL A 57 -14.91 -6.72 -2.42
C VAL A 57 -15.71 -8.01 -2.71
N ILE A 58 -17.03 -7.96 -2.57
CA ILE A 58 -17.91 -9.10 -2.94
C ILE A 58 -17.82 -9.37 -4.44
N LEU A 59 -17.79 -8.34 -5.30
CA LEU A 59 -17.64 -8.49 -6.75
C LEU A 59 -16.29 -9.11 -7.11
N ILE A 60 -15.20 -8.69 -6.48
CA ILE A 60 -13.88 -9.33 -6.63
C ILE A 60 -13.97 -10.80 -6.23
N GLY A 61 -14.62 -11.11 -5.10
CA GLY A 61 -14.88 -12.49 -4.70
C GLY A 61 -15.66 -13.26 -5.74
N TYR A 62 -16.74 -12.70 -6.26
CA TYR A 62 -17.57 -13.33 -7.30
C TYR A 62 -16.76 -13.65 -8.56
N TYR A 63 -16.04 -12.66 -9.13
CA TYR A 63 -15.23 -12.86 -10.33
C TYR A 63 -14.08 -13.83 -10.11
N ALA A 64 -13.47 -13.87 -8.94
CA ALA A 64 -12.36 -14.78 -8.64
C ALA A 64 -12.79 -16.26 -8.68
N PHE A 65 -14.06 -16.55 -8.32
CA PHE A 65 -14.61 -17.92 -8.28
C PHE A 65 -15.53 -18.25 -9.46
N THR A 66 -15.64 -17.39 -10.47
CA THR A 66 -16.45 -17.65 -11.67
C THR A 66 -15.59 -17.55 -12.93
N ASP A 67 -16.01 -18.27 -13.98
CA ASP A 67 -15.46 -18.12 -15.33
C ASP A 67 -16.22 -17.05 -16.14
N ALA A 68 -15.86 -16.88 -17.42
CA ALA A 68 -16.51 -15.93 -18.33
C ALA A 68 -18.00 -16.28 -18.59
N SER A 69 -18.44 -17.53 -18.33
CA SER A 69 -19.83 -17.97 -18.45
C SER A 69 -20.64 -17.74 -17.16
N GLY A 70 -19.99 -17.36 -16.06
CA GLY A 70 -20.59 -17.23 -14.73
C GLY A 70 -20.66 -18.55 -13.95
N ALA A 71 -20.08 -19.66 -14.46
CA ALA A 71 -20.00 -20.90 -13.75
C ALA A 71 -18.91 -20.89 -12.70
N PHE A 72 -19.12 -21.60 -11.58
CA PHE A 72 -18.14 -21.69 -10.50
C PHE A 72 -16.89 -22.45 -10.97
N THR A 73 -15.71 -21.83 -10.78
CA THR A 73 -14.42 -22.44 -11.12
C THR A 73 -13.32 -22.03 -10.14
N LEU A 74 -12.29 -22.87 -10.03
CA LEU A 74 -11.05 -22.57 -9.32
C LEU A 74 -9.86 -22.40 -10.28
N ASP A 75 -10.11 -22.45 -11.58
CA ASP A 75 -9.06 -22.34 -12.61
C ASP A 75 -8.35 -20.98 -12.57
N ASN A 76 -9.08 -19.91 -12.20
CA ASN A 76 -8.50 -18.58 -12.03
C ASN A 76 -7.34 -18.56 -11.02
N PHE A 77 -7.40 -19.37 -9.96
CA PHE A 77 -6.33 -19.50 -8.96
C PHE A 77 -5.16 -20.36 -9.47
N ARG A 78 -5.39 -21.28 -10.43
CA ARG A 78 -4.32 -22.04 -11.08
C ARG A 78 -3.44 -21.13 -11.93
N SER A 79 -4.00 -20.08 -12.51
CA SER A 79 -3.25 -19.05 -13.23
C SER A 79 -2.22 -18.34 -12.35
N PHE A 80 -2.34 -18.36 -11.02
CA PHE A 80 -1.31 -17.85 -10.12
C PHE A 80 -0.05 -18.72 -10.16
N TRP A 81 -0.20 -20.06 -10.16
CA TRP A 81 0.92 -21.00 -10.17
C TRP A 81 1.46 -21.26 -11.59
N ASP A 82 0.64 -21.05 -12.59
CA ASP A 82 0.96 -21.20 -14.01
C ASP A 82 0.37 -20.03 -14.81
N SER A 83 1.19 -19.02 -15.09
CA SER A 83 0.76 -17.83 -15.82
C SER A 83 0.27 -18.13 -17.24
N ASN A 84 0.64 -19.30 -17.80
CA ASN A 84 0.23 -19.74 -19.12
C ASN A 84 -1.00 -20.65 -19.09
N PHE A 85 -1.61 -20.88 -17.90
CA PHE A 85 -2.69 -21.85 -17.71
C PHE A 85 -3.85 -21.64 -18.69
N GLU A 86 -4.32 -20.41 -18.88
CA GLU A 86 -5.43 -20.11 -19.80
C GLU A 86 -5.04 -20.37 -21.27
N SER A 87 -3.84 -19.92 -21.67
CA SER A 87 -3.32 -20.17 -23.03
C SER A 87 -3.12 -21.67 -23.28
N ASN A 88 -2.59 -22.38 -22.30
CA ASN A 88 -2.41 -23.83 -22.33
C ASN A 88 -3.75 -24.57 -22.46
N LYS A 89 -4.78 -24.11 -21.74
CA LYS A 89 -6.14 -24.68 -21.81
C LYS A 89 -6.72 -24.50 -23.21
N VAL A 90 -6.63 -23.33 -23.81
CA VAL A 90 -7.10 -23.07 -25.18
C VAL A 90 -6.37 -23.95 -26.20
N ILE A 91 -5.04 -24.13 -26.06
CA ILE A 91 -4.25 -25.01 -26.94
C ILE A 91 -4.70 -26.46 -26.82
N LEU A 92 -4.91 -26.97 -25.60
CA LEU A 92 -5.35 -28.32 -25.35
C LEU A 92 -6.78 -28.57 -25.85
N ASP A 93 -7.69 -27.60 -25.65
CA ASP A 93 -9.09 -27.70 -26.13
C ASP A 93 -9.14 -27.67 -27.66
N ALA A 94 -8.25 -26.92 -28.33
CA ALA A 94 -8.22 -26.84 -29.79
C ALA A 94 -7.49 -28.01 -30.49
N MET A 95 -6.41 -28.53 -29.89
CA MET A 95 -5.50 -29.49 -30.51
C MET A 95 -5.50 -30.86 -29.85
N GLY A 96 -6.21 -31.06 -28.72
CA GLY A 96 -6.23 -32.29 -27.95
C GLY A 96 -4.82 -32.69 -27.47
N GLU A 97 -4.52 -34.00 -27.48
CA GLU A 97 -3.21 -34.53 -27.07
C GLU A 97 -2.03 -34.01 -27.89
N ALA A 98 -2.27 -33.65 -29.17
CA ALA A 98 -1.23 -33.04 -30.01
C ALA A 98 -0.78 -31.65 -29.51
N GLY A 99 -1.65 -30.94 -28.80
CA GLY A 99 -1.35 -29.66 -28.16
C GLY A 99 -0.37 -29.77 -26.98
N ALA A 100 -0.21 -30.94 -26.38
CA ALA A 100 0.66 -31.14 -25.22
C ALA A 100 2.13 -30.76 -25.45
N ALA A 101 2.60 -30.88 -26.72
CA ALA A 101 3.97 -30.46 -27.10
C ALA A 101 4.18 -28.94 -27.08
N TYR A 102 3.12 -28.14 -27.09
CA TYR A 102 3.17 -26.68 -27.11
C TYR A 102 2.82 -26.05 -25.76
N VAL A 103 2.45 -26.86 -24.76
CA VAL A 103 2.12 -26.41 -23.42
C VAL A 103 3.41 -26.15 -22.62
N SER A 104 3.52 -24.95 -22.07
CA SER A 104 4.64 -24.57 -21.20
C SER A 104 4.12 -23.93 -19.91
N ARG A 105 4.71 -24.30 -18.78
CA ARG A 105 4.40 -23.71 -17.49
C ARG A 105 5.10 -22.36 -17.35
N GLY A 106 4.33 -21.33 -16.97
CA GLY A 106 4.86 -20.00 -16.67
C GLY A 106 4.83 -19.70 -15.17
N THR A 107 5.91 -19.18 -14.62
CA THR A 107 6.03 -18.81 -13.18
C THR A 107 5.94 -17.32 -12.93
N VAL A 108 5.66 -16.52 -13.96
CA VAL A 108 5.72 -15.05 -13.93
C VAL A 108 4.92 -14.44 -12.76
N ASN A 109 3.73 -14.96 -12.47
CA ASN A 109 2.90 -14.41 -11.40
C ASN A 109 3.49 -14.66 -10.01
N VAL A 110 4.03 -15.85 -9.76
CA VAL A 110 4.69 -16.21 -8.50
C VAL A 110 6.01 -15.43 -8.33
N ASP A 111 6.80 -15.36 -9.41
CA ASP A 111 8.08 -14.65 -9.40
C ASP A 111 7.87 -13.14 -9.16
N THR A 112 6.84 -12.56 -9.78
CA THR A 112 6.46 -11.16 -9.57
C THR A 112 6.01 -10.90 -8.13
N LEU A 113 5.27 -11.83 -7.50
CA LEU A 113 4.91 -11.72 -6.09
C LEU A 113 6.16 -11.78 -5.19
N GLY A 114 7.05 -12.75 -5.44
CA GLY A 114 8.32 -12.88 -4.71
C GLY A 114 9.18 -11.62 -4.83
N TYR A 115 9.29 -11.08 -6.04
CA TYR A 115 9.99 -9.83 -6.30
C TYR A 115 9.37 -8.64 -5.56
N SER A 116 8.04 -8.53 -5.55
CA SER A 116 7.34 -7.45 -4.84
C SER A 116 7.55 -7.50 -3.34
N LEU A 117 7.52 -8.70 -2.75
CA LEU A 117 7.82 -8.89 -1.33
C LEU A 117 9.24 -8.50 -0.99
N TRP A 118 10.20 -8.87 -1.86
CA TRP A 118 11.60 -8.51 -1.69
C TRP A 118 11.80 -6.99 -1.75
N MET A 119 11.27 -6.32 -2.77
CA MET A 119 11.33 -4.86 -2.91
C MET A 119 10.66 -4.12 -1.74
N ALA A 120 9.53 -4.62 -1.25
CA ALA A 120 8.87 -4.05 -0.10
C ALA A 120 9.68 -4.23 1.19
N PHE A 121 10.34 -5.38 1.35
CA PHE A 121 11.24 -5.62 2.47
C PHE A 121 12.46 -4.69 2.42
N GLU A 122 13.13 -4.56 1.26
CA GLU A 122 14.25 -3.62 1.08
C GLU A 122 13.82 -2.18 1.36
N CYS A 123 12.69 -1.74 0.80
CA CYS A 123 12.13 -0.42 1.06
C CYS A 123 11.90 -0.18 2.56
N THR A 124 11.27 -1.14 3.24
CA THR A 124 10.99 -1.04 4.67
C THR A 124 12.27 -0.97 5.50
N LEU A 125 13.27 -1.77 5.15
CA LEU A 125 14.57 -1.78 5.84
C LEU A 125 15.30 -0.45 5.68
N ILE A 126 15.33 0.11 4.45
CA ILE A 126 15.95 1.41 4.19
C ILE A 126 15.16 2.53 4.90
N CYS A 127 13.83 2.50 4.84
CA CYS A 127 13.00 3.46 5.57
C CYS A 127 13.25 3.40 7.08
N LEU A 128 13.44 2.21 7.66
CA LEU A 128 13.78 2.06 9.07
C LEU A 128 15.20 2.58 9.37
N ALA A 129 16.17 2.24 8.55
CA ALA A 129 17.56 2.66 8.72
C ALA A 129 17.73 4.19 8.65
N LEU A 130 16.95 4.86 7.80
CA LEU A 130 16.97 6.33 7.67
C LEU A 130 15.98 6.99 8.63
N GLY A 131 14.81 6.40 8.82
CA GLY A 131 13.70 6.97 9.58
C GLY A 131 13.92 6.94 11.08
N TYR A 132 14.54 5.87 11.61
CA TYR A 132 14.80 5.77 13.05
C TYR A 132 15.77 6.85 13.56
N PRO A 133 16.96 7.06 12.95
CA PRO A 133 17.83 8.16 13.33
C PRO A 133 17.18 9.54 13.14
N ALA A 134 16.43 9.73 12.06
CA ALA A 134 15.71 10.98 11.82
C ALA A 134 14.66 11.26 12.92
N ALA A 135 13.88 10.24 13.30
CA ALA A 135 12.89 10.36 14.37
C ALA A 135 13.54 10.64 15.73
N LEU A 136 14.67 9.97 16.03
CA LEU A 136 15.47 10.20 17.24
C LEU A 136 15.95 11.66 17.31
N PHE A 137 16.53 12.14 16.22
CA PHE A 137 17.01 13.52 16.13
C PHE A 137 15.89 14.55 16.31
N MET A 138 14.72 14.30 15.71
CA MET A 138 13.56 15.20 15.86
C MET A 138 12.89 15.11 17.23
N ALA A 139 13.02 13.97 17.95
CA ALA A 139 12.46 13.79 19.29
C ALA A 139 13.36 14.32 20.39
N ASP A 140 14.59 14.74 20.09
CA ASP A 140 15.52 15.28 21.05
C ASP A 140 14.98 16.60 21.63
N ARG A 141 14.90 16.67 22.95
CA ARG A 141 14.37 17.83 23.72
C ARG A 141 15.29 19.05 23.66
N GLU A 142 16.59 18.85 23.49
CA GLU A 142 17.54 19.96 23.36
C GLU A 142 17.31 20.70 22.04
N MET A 143 16.69 20.02 21.07
CA MET A 143 16.39 20.57 19.77
C MET A 143 15.03 21.30 19.76
N LYS A 144 15.05 22.61 19.96
CA LYS A 144 13.84 23.48 19.93
C LYS A 144 13.10 23.43 18.59
N LEU A 145 13.77 23.00 17.52
CA LEU A 145 13.23 22.89 16.16
C LEU A 145 12.57 21.54 15.85
N GLY A 146 12.64 20.55 16.77
CA GLY A 146 12.11 19.19 16.54
C GLY A 146 10.67 19.16 15.99
N PRO A 147 9.68 19.81 16.64
CA PRO A 147 8.31 19.86 16.15
C PRO A 147 8.16 20.52 14.78
N THR A 148 8.96 21.55 14.50
CA THR A 148 8.97 22.25 13.20
C THR A 148 9.52 21.34 12.09
N LEU A 149 10.58 20.58 12.39
CA LEU A 149 11.15 19.62 11.45
C LEU A 149 10.17 18.50 11.11
N VAL A 150 9.40 18.02 12.08
CA VAL A 150 8.34 17.02 11.83
C VAL A 150 7.29 17.57 10.86
N VAL A 151 6.83 18.80 11.07
CA VAL A 151 5.88 19.45 10.15
C VAL A 151 6.49 19.57 8.76
N LEU A 152 7.73 20.05 8.65
CA LEU A 152 8.44 20.15 7.36
C LEU A 152 8.58 18.80 6.66
N PHE A 153 8.78 17.72 7.43
CA PHE A 153 8.88 16.36 6.92
C PHE A 153 7.53 15.81 6.41
N ILE A 154 6.43 16.26 7.01
CA ILE A 154 5.06 15.86 6.64
C ILE A 154 4.52 16.67 5.45
N ILE A 155 4.95 17.93 5.26
CA ILE A 155 4.46 18.79 4.16
C ILE A 155 4.47 18.10 2.79
N PRO A 156 5.53 17.38 2.36
CA PRO A 156 5.53 16.66 1.10
C PRO A 156 4.42 15.61 0.98
N MET A 157 3.91 15.07 2.08
CA MET A 157 2.80 14.10 2.04
C MET A 157 1.47 14.72 1.58
N TRP A 158 1.29 16.03 1.75
CA TRP A 158 0.09 16.74 1.28
C TRP A 158 0.10 16.96 -0.24
N MET A 159 1.26 16.81 -0.87
CA MET A 159 1.31 16.81 -2.33
C MET A 159 0.73 15.51 -2.89
N ASN A 160 0.10 15.61 -4.06
CA ASN A 160 -0.41 14.45 -4.76
C ASN A 160 0.71 13.43 -5.02
N PHE A 161 0.44 12.16 -4.69
CA PHE A 161 1.38 11.04 -4.84
C PHE A 161 1.89 10.88 -6.28
N LEU A 162 1.00 11.04 -7.27
CA LEU A 162 1.35 10.91 -8.69
C LEU A 162 2.32 12.02 -9.11
N LEU A 163 2.05 13.27 -8.71
CA LEU A 163 2.92 14.40 -9.04
C LEU A 163 4.31 14.24 -8.44
N ARG A 164 4.43 13.74 -7.22
CA ARG A 164 5.73 13.45 -6.59
C ARG A 164 6.51 12.39 -7.36
N THR A 165 5.84 11.33 -7.79
CA THR A 165 6.50 10.26 -8.55
C THR A 165 6.96 10.75 -9.94
N ILE A 166 6.13 11.56 -10.62
CA ILE A 166 6.50 12.17 -11.92
C ILE A 166 7.65 13.19 -11.74
N ALA A 167 7.67 13.93 -10.63
CA ALA A 167 8.80 14.82 -10.35
C ALA A 167 10.12 14.05 -10.19
N TRP A 168 10.11 12.88 -9.51
CA TRP A 168 11.27 12.00 -9.46
C TRP A 168 11.66 11.47 -10.83
N MET A 169 10.69 11.10 -11.68
CA MET A 169 10.96 10.73 -13.07
C MET A 169 11.74 11.83 -13.78
N SER A 170 11.28 13.08 -13.74
CA SER A 170 11.95 14.21 -14.37
C SER A 170 13.35 14.51 -13.81
N LEU A 171 13.59 14.22 -12.52
CA LEU A 171 14.90 14.39 -11.90
C LEU A 171 15.91 13.31 -12.32
N LEU A 172 15.43 12.07 -12.49
CA LEU A 172 16.24 10.89 -12.80
C LEU A 172 16.48 10.68 -14.31
N GLU A 173 15.74 11.39 -15.17
CA GLU A 173 15.84 11.30 -16.62
C GLU A 173 17.27 11.62 -17.10
N ASP A 174 17.66 11.10 -18.29
CA ASP A 174 19.01 11.29 -18.86
C ASP A 174 19.36 12.77 -19.06
N SER A 175 18.36 13.61 -19.31
CA SER A 175 18.44 15.07 -19.38
C SER A 175 18.09 15.76 -18.05
N GLY A 176 17.77 14.98 -17.01
CA GLY A 176 17.32 15.48 -15.71
C GLY A 176 18.40 16.18 -14.91
N LEU A 177 17.96 16.88 -13.84
CA LEU A 177 18.83 17.73 -13.02
C LEU A 177 20.00 16.94 -12.41
N ILE A 178 19.78 15.69 -11.99
CA ILE A 178 20.84 14.87 -11.38
C ILE A 178 21.94 14.56 -12.40
N ASN A 179 21.58 14.14 -13.61
CA ASN A 179 22.54 13.89 -14.67
C ASN A 179 23.24 15.18 -15.16
N MET A 180 22.54 16.32 -15.13
CA MET A 180 23.14 17.62 -15.44
C MET A 180 24.21 17.99 -14.41
N LEU A 181 23.94 17.79 -13.11
CA LEU A 181 24.91 18.02 -12.03
C LEU A 181 26.10 17.06 -12.12
N LEU A 182 25.86 15.76 -12.39
CA LEU A 182 26.94 14.77 -12.55
C LEU A 182 27.86 15.15 -13.71
N LYS A 183 27.30 15.56 -14.85
CA LYS A 183 28.08 16.03 -16.02
C LYS A 183 28.86 17.30 -15.71
N ALA A 184 28.28 18.25 -14.95
CA ALA A 184 28.98 19.48 -14.53
C ALA A 184 30.15 19.19 -13.57
N LEU A 185 30.09 18.10 -12.79
CA LEU A 185 31.16 17.62 -11.92
C LEU A 185 32.20 16.76 -12.66
N GLY A 186 32.08 16.57 -13.98
CA GLY A 186 33.01 15.80 -14.81
C GLY A 186 32.75 14.29 -14.87
N PHE A 187 31.62 13.82 -14.31
CA PHE A 187 31.21 12.43 -14.43
C PHE A 187 30.47 12.17 -15.72
N GLN A 188 30.53 10.93 -16.23
CA GLN A 188 29.67 10.50 -17.34
C GLN A 188 28.20 10.41 -16.85
N GLY A 189 27.25 10.73 -17.74
CA GLY A 189 25.83 10.52 -17.43
C GLY A 189 25.53 9.04 -17.16
N VAL A 190 24.70 8.80 -16.15
CA VAL A 190 24.32 7.45 -15.71
C VAL A 190 22.83 7.27 -15.99
N GLN A 191 22.46 6.10 -16.52
CA GLN A 191 21.07 5.72 -16.67
C GLN A 191 20.48 5.40 -15.28
N LEU A 192 19.82 6.39 -14.70
CA LEU A 192 19.23 6.29 -13.36
C LEU A 192 17.80 5.75 -13.39
N MET A 193 17.11 5.80 -14.53
CA MET A 193 15.74 5.35 -14.72
C MET A 193 15.64 3.92 -15.24
N TYR A 194 14.41 3.38 -15.18
CA TYR A 194 14.01 2.09 -15.75
C TYR A 194 14.74 0.89 -15.14
N ASN A 195 15.04 0.99 -13.84
CA ASN A 195 15.69 -0.07 -13.07
C ASN A 195 15.10 -0.19 -11.67
N SER A 196 15.40 -1.29 -10.98
CA SER A 196 14.94 -1.57 -9.61
C SER A 196 15.36 -0.50 -8.60
N GLY A 197 16.53 0.10 -8.79
CA GLY A 197 17.05 1.15 -7.91
C GLY A 197 16.20 2.43 -7.98
N ALA A 198 15.75 2.84 -9.18
CA ALA A 198 14.85 3.97 -9.34
C ALA A 198 13.50 3.73 -8.67
N VAL A 199 12.96 2.52 -8.83
CA VAL A 199 11.71 2.10 -8.17
C VAL A 199 11.87 2.15 -6.65
N LEU A 200 12.95 1.55 -6.12
CA LEU A 200 13.25 1.52 -4.70
C LEU A 200 13.42 2.93 -4.11
N LEU A 201 14.14 3.81 -4.80
CA LEU A 201 14.29 5.21 -4.40
C LEU A 201 12.94 5.93 -4.36
N GLY A 202 12.12 5.75 -5.38
CA GLY A 202 10.77 6.31 -5.42
C GLY A 202 9.88 5.80 -4.28
N MET A 203 9.96 4.50 -3.97
CA MET A 203 9.25 3.89 -2.85
C MET A 203 9.73 4.45 -1.50
N VAL A 204 11.04 4.47 -1.27
CA VAL A 204 11.63 5.00 -0.03
C VAL A 204 11.22 6.45 0.18
N TYR A 205 11.35 7.31 -0.83
CA TYR A 205 10.94 8.71 -0.72
C TYR A 205 9.46 8.88 -0.37
N ASN A 206 8.60 8.10 -1.01
CA ASN A 206 7.17 8.21 -0.77
C ASN A 206 6.74 7.66 0.59
N PHE A 207 7.40 6.61 1.09
CA PHE A 207 6.98 5.88 2.28
C PHE A 207 7.80 6.22 3.54
N LEU A 208 8.96 6.88 3.43
CA LEU A 208 9.80 7.27 4.56
C LEU A 208 9.05 8.06 5.65
N PRO A 209 8.16 9.03 5.33
CA PRO A 209 7.41 9.73 6.36
C PRO A 209 6.50 8.83 7.20
N PHE A 210 5.96 7.76 6.61
CA PHE A 210 5.12 6.78 7.33
C PHE A 210 5.93 5.93 8.32
N MET A 211 7.26 5.82 8.13
CA MET A 211 8.15 5.21 9.12
C MET A 211 8.50 6.18 10.24
N VAL A 212 8.85 7.41 9.88
CA VAL A 212 9.34 8.43 10.83
C VAL A 212 8.26 8.84 11.81
N PHE A 213 7.04 9.07 11.36
CA PHE A 213 5.98 9.65 12.18
C PHE A 213 5.56 8.78 13.39
N PRO A 214 5.30 7.47 13.27
CA PRO A 214 4.97 6.63 14.41
C PRO A 214 6.13 6.53 15.41
N ILE A 215 7.36 6.38 14.90
CA ILE A 215 8.56 6.30 15.75
C ILE A 215 8.74 7.60 16.54
N TYR A 216 8.65 8.74 15.86
CA TYR A 216 8.70 10.06 16.51
C TYR A 216 7.61 10.22 17.58
N THR A 217 6.38 9.79 17.26
CA THR A 217 5.25 9.92 18.20
C THR A 217 5.48 9.17 19.50
N VAL A 218 6.10 7.99 19.44
CA VAL A 218 6.44 7.22 20.64
C VAL A 218 7.62 7.84 21.37
N LEU A 219 8.70 8.18 20.66
CA LEU A 219 9.91 8.78 21.24
C LEU A 219 9.63 10.13 21.93
N SER A 220 8.79 10.98 21.32
CA SER A 220 8.45 12.29 21.88
C SER A 220 7.62 12.23 23.18
N LYS A 221 6.91 11.10 23.40
CA LYS A 221 6.13 10.84 24.62
C LYS A 221 6.93 10.11 25.70
N MET A 222 8.12 9.61 25.38
CA MET A 222 8.95 8.85 26.30
C MET A 222 9.42 9.73 27.46
N ASP A 223 9.39 9.20 28.70
CA ASP A 223 9.91 9.92 29.86
C ASP A 223 11.45 9.92 29.82
N PHE A 224 12.01 11.12 29.70
CA PHE A 224 13.46 11.34 29.62
C PHE A 224 14.19 10.90 30.91
N ARG A 225 13.49 10.89 32.06
CA ARG A 225 14.04 10.42 33.34
C ARG A 225 14.58 8.99 33.27
N LEU A 226 14.03 8.16 32.37
CA LEU A 226 14.53 6.79 32.12
C LEU A 226 15.94 6.80 31.54
N SER A 227 16.24 7.77 30.66
CA SER A 227 17.57 7.93 30.09
C SER A 227 18.56 8.50 31.11
N GLU A 228 18.13 9.43 31.97
CA GLU A 228 18.93 9.97 33.09
C GLU A 228 19.25 8.87 34.10
N ALA A 229 18.26 8.09 34.51
CA ALA A 229 18.45 6.96 35.45
C ALA A 229 19.41 5.90 34.86
N ALA A 230 19.38 5.65 33.56
CA ALA A 230 20.33 4.76 32.90
C ALA A 230 21.76 5.32 32.93
N ALA A 231 21.92 6.64 32.75
CA ALA A 231 23.21 7.30 32.84
C ALA A 231 23.77 7.27 34.29
N ASP A 232 22.91 7.49 35.29
CA ASP A 232 23.28 7.37 36.71
C ASP A 232 23.75 5.95 37.09
N LEU A 233 23.20 4.93 36.42
CA LEU A 233 23.64 3.53 36.54
C LEU A 233 24.91 3.20 35.72
N GLY A 234 25.53 4.22 35.12
CA GLY A 234 26.81 4.08 34.38
C GLY A 234 26.66 3.66 32.92
N CYS A 235 25.46 3.76 32.33
CA CYS A 235 25.29 3.53 30.90
C CYS A 235 25.85 4.71 30.10
N ASN A 236 26.59 4.39 29.04
CA ASN A 236 26.96 5.39 28.05
C ASN A 236 25.79 5.62 27.06
N SER A 237 25.86 6.68 26.22
CA SER A 237 24.79 7.05 25.28
C SER A 237 24.36 5.90 24.36
N LEU A 238 25.28 5.08 23.86
CA LEU A 238 24.98 3.92 23.03
C LEU A 238 24.26 2.82 23.83
N GLN A 239 24.69 2.59 25.07
CA GLN A 239 24.04 1.61 25.95
C GLN A 239 22.63 2.06 26.32
N THR A 240 22.43 3.33 26.62
CA THR A 240 21.11 3.91 26.86
C THR A 240 20.21 3.76 25.63
N LEU A 241 20.74 4.04 24.44
CA LEU A 241 20.01 3.84 23.19
C LEU A 241 19.53 2.39 23.04
N TYR A 242 20.44 1.39 23.13
CA TYR A 242 20.11 -0.02 22.90
C TYR A 242 19.29 -0.64 24.03
N LYS A 243 19.54 -0.27 25.31
CA LYS A 243 18.93 -0.93 26.46
C LYS A 243 17.63 -0.26 26.91
N VAL A 244 17.43 1.01 26.60
CA VAL A 244 16.28 1.80 27.07
C VAL A 244 15.48 2.33 25.89
N THR A 245 16.08 3.15 25.02
CA THR A 245 15.34 3.87 23.98
C THR A 245 14.78 2.94 22.91
N VAL A 246 15.58 2.01 22.38
CA VAL A 246 15.13 1.05 21.34
C VAL A 246 14.01 0.15 21.85
N PRO A 247 14.11 -0.52 23.01
CA PRO A 247 13.02 -1.36 23.52
C PRO A 247 11.72 -0.58 23.77
N LEU A 248 11.80 0.64 24.30
CA LEU A 248 10.62 1.47 24.56
C LEU A 248 10.01 2.05 23.30
N SER A 249 10.79 2.20 22.22
CA SER A 249 10.30 2.68 20.91
C SER A 249 9.77 1.57 20.00
N LEU A 250 9.90 0.29 20.37
CA LEU A 250 9.45 -0.86 19.56
C LEU A 250 7.99 -0.75 19.05
N PRO A 251 6.99 -0.31 19.86
CA PRO A 251 5.64 -0.14 19.35
C PRO A 251 5.57 0.84 18.17
N GLY A 252 6.32 1.95 18.23
CA GLY A 252 6.43 2.90 17.13
C GLY A 252 7.12 2.33 15.90
N VAL A 253 8.16 1.52 16.09
CA VAL A 253 8.87 0.82 15.00
C VAL A 253 7.96 -0.18 14.30
N ILE A 254 7.22 -1.01 15.06
CA ILE A 254 6.29 -2.00 14.49
C ILE A 254 5.19 -1.31 13.69
N SER A 255 4.63 -0.22 14.22
CA SER A 255 3.64 0.59 13.51
C SER A 255 4.23 1.19 12.23
N GLY A 256 5.43 1.75 12.28
CA GLY A 256 6.13 2.28 11.11
C GLY A 256 6.38 1.21 10.05
N ILE A 257 6.87 0.03 10.45
CA ILE A 257 7.05 -1.13 9.54
C ILE A 257 5.72 -1.48 8.87
N THR A 258 4.63 -1.55 9.63
CA THR A 258 3.31 -1.88 9.10
C THR A 258 2.85 -0.84 8.07
N MET A 259 3.00 0.46 8.40
CA MET A 259 2.59 1.57 7.54
C MET A 259 3.43 1.72 6.27
N VAL A 260 4.67 1.20 6.24
CA VAL A 260 5.54 1.21 5.06
C VAL A 260 5.38 -0.07 4.25
N PHE A 261 5.43 -1.24 4.89
CA PHE A 261 5.45 -2.53 4.20
C PHE A 261 4.17 -2.77 3.40
N MET A 262 2.98 -2.51 3.99
CA MET A 262 1.70 -2.77 3.33
C MET A 262 1.53 -2.01 2.00
N PRO A 263 1.67 -0.67 1.94
CA PRO A 263 1.56 0.06 0.68
C PRO A 263 2.73 -0.24 -0.27
N SER A 264 3.91 -0.62 0.25
CA SER A 264 5.04 -1.00 -0.59
C SER A 264 4.77 -2.25 -1.41
N VAL A 265 4.17 -3.29 -0.80
CA VAL A 265 3.80 -4.53 -1.49
C VAL A 265 2.73 -4.29 -2.55
N THR A 266 1.78 -3.38 -2.28
CA THR A 266 0.62 -3.13 -3.16
C THR A 266 0.84 -2.03 -4.19
N THR A 267 2.00 -1.37 -4.18
CA THR A 267 2.26 -0.27 -5.10
C THR A 267 2.28 -0.74 -6.55
N PHE A 268 1.68 0.03 -7.43
CA PHE A 268 1.65 -0.24 -8.87
C PHE A 268 2.14 0.94 -9.72
N PHE A 269 1.92 2.16 -9.26
CA PHE A 269 2.23 3.36 -10.03
C PHE A 269 3.73 3.68 -10.07
N ILE A 270 4.43 3.50 -8.92
CA ILE A 270 5.88 3.77 -8.85
C ILE A 270 6.67 2.86 -9.79
N PRO A 271 6.49 1.51 -9.77
CA PRO A 271 7.21 0.63 -10.69
C PRO A 271 6.85 0.89 -12.15
N ARG A 272 5.61 1.25 -12.44
CA ARG A 272 5.16 1.57 -13.80
C ARG A 272 5.86 2.81 -14.37
N VAL A 273 6.00 3.87 -13.57
CA VAL A 273 6.60 5.15 -14.00
C VAL A 273 8.13 5.08 -13.97
N LEU A 274 8.73 4.65 -12.86
CA LEU A 274 10.18 4.67 -12.67
C LEU A 274 10.86 3.40 -13.18
N GLY A 275 10.15 2.28 -13.21
CA GLY A 275 10.64 0.99 -13.74
C GLY A 275 10.47 0.84 -15.25
N GLY A 276 9.57 1.62 -15.89
CA GLY A 276 9.40 1.65 -17.34
C GLY A 276 9.08 0.29 -17.98
N GLY A 277 8.39 -0.61 -17.25
CA GLY A 277 8.06 -1.96 -17.70
C GLY A 277 9.16 -3.00 -17.47
N ASN A 278 10.39 -2.61 -17.13
CA ASN A 278 11.49 -3.54 -16.83
C ASN A 278 11.37 -4.15 -15.40
N THR A 279 10.61 -3.49 -14.53
CA THR A 279 10.38 -3.90 -13.15
C THR A 279 8.89 -3.91 -12.88
N MET A 280 8.27 -5.08 -13.07
CA MET A 280 6.85 -5.27 -12.77
C MET A 280 6.68 -5.74 -11.33
N MET A 281 5.85 -5.07 -10.56
CA MET A 281 5.44 -5.50 -9.22
C MET A 281 4.04 -6.13 -9.27
N PHE A 282 3.68 -6.86 -8.22
CA PHE A 282 2.43 -7.62 -8.20
C PHE A 282 1.18 -6.74 -8.27
N GLY A 283 1.25 -5.52 -7.69
CA GLY A 283 0.19 -4.53 -7.85
C GLY A 283 0.00 -4.07 -9.30
N ASP A 284 1.11 -3.86 -10.02
CA ASP A 284 1.11 -3.50 -11.45
C ASP A 284 0.61 -4.65 -12.33
N LEU A 285 0.97 -5.90 -11.97
CA LEU A 285 0.45 -7.11 -12.63
C LEU A 285 -1.08 -7.20 -12.49
N ILE A 286 -1.62 -7.01 -11.28
CA ILE A 286 -3.07 -7.02 -11.04
C ILE A 286 -3.76 -5.93 -11.87
N GLU A 287 -3.23 -4.71 -11.86
CA GLU A 287 -3.77 -3.60 -12.64
C GLU A 287 -3.75 -3.89 -14.14
N SER A 288 -2.66 -4.48 -14.66
CA SER A 288 -2.55 -4.92 -16.05
C SER A 288 -3.62 -5.96 -16.42
N LYS A 289 -3.91 -6.94 -15.56
CA LYS A 289 -4.96 -7.94 -15.79
C LYS A 289 -6.33 -7.29 -15.94
N PHE A 290 -6.65 -6.27 -15.11
CA PHE A 290 -7.94 -5.58 -15.19
C PHE A 290 -8.04 -4.61 -16.37
N LEU A 291 -7.04 -3.73 -16.55
CA LEU A 291 -7.13 -2.60 -17.47
C LEU A 291 -6.57 -2.88 -18.86
N THR A 292 -5.50 -3.67 -18.96
CA THR A 292 -4.82 -3.92 -20.23
C THR A 292 -5.33 -5.20 -20.89
N GLU A 293 -5.43 -6.29 -20.14
CA GLU A 293 -5.86 -7.58 -20.66
C GLU A 293 -7.38 -7.76 -20.61
N GLY A 294 -8.11 -6.99 -19.77
CA GLY A 294 -9.56 -7.10 -19.60
C GLY A 294 -9.98 -8.41 -18.91
N ASN A 295 -9.04 -9.14 -18.31
CA ASN A 295 -9.28 -10.42 -17.66
C ASN A 295 -9.66 -10.22 -16.18
N TRP A 296 -10.93 -9.93 -15.95
CA TRP A 296 -11.49 -9.66 -14.63
C TRP A 296 -11.40 -10.85 -13.68
N ASN A 297 -11.52 -12.07 -14.20
CA ASN A 297 -11.54 -13.29 -13.41
C ASN A 297 -10.18 -13.58 -12.80
N VAL A 298 -9.13 -13.61 -13.62
CA VAL A 298 -7.75 -13.80 -13.14
C VAL A 298 -7.29 -12.61 -12.31
N GLY A 299 -7.55 -11.37 -12.74
CA GLY A 299 -7.25 -10.16 -11.96
C GLY A 299 -7.84 -10.20 -10.55
N SER A 300 -9.11 -10.67 -10.43
CA SER A 300 -9.79 -10.82 -9.15
C SER A 300 -9.18 -11.94 -8.29
N ALA A 301 -8.80 -13.08 -8.88
CA ALA A 301 -8.13 -14.16 -8.16
C ALA A 301 -6.77 -13.71 -7.60
N LEU A 302 -5.95 -13.01 -8.39
CA LEU A 302 -4.68 -12.43 -7.94
C LEU A 302 -4.90 -11.39 -6.83
N SER A 303 -5.94 -10.56 -6.95
CA SER A 303 -6.31 -9.58 -5.91
C SER A 303 -6.68 -10.24 -4.58
N LEU A 304 -7.42 -11.38 -4.60
CA LEU A 304 -7.73 -12.13 -3.39
C LEU A 304 -6.48 -12.75 -2.76
N ILE A 305 -5.56 -13.28 -3.56
CA ILE A 305 -4.27 -13.80 -3.07
C ILE A 305 -3.50 -12.69 -2.37
N MET A 306 -3.41 -11.50 -2.99
CA MET A 306 -2.78 -10.33 -2.42
C MET A 306 -3.44 -9.89 -1.11
N MET A 307 -4.77 -9.84 -1.08
CA MET A 307 -5.55 -9.49 0.12
C MET A 307 -5.26 -10.46 1.26
N LEU A 308 -5.23 -11.78 1.00
CA LEU A 308 -4.90 -12.80 2.00
C LEU A 308 -3.47 -12.61 2.52
N LEU A 309 -2.50 -12.35 1.65
CA LEU A 309 -1.12 -12.10 2.04
C LEU A 309 -1.02 -10.88 2.96
N ILE A 310 -1.71 -9.79 2.63
CA ILE A 310 -1.77 -8.58 3.47
C ILE A 310 -2.38 -8.89 4.84
N LEU A 311 -3.50 -9.60 4.88
CA LEU A 311 -4.16 -9.97 6.14
C LEU A 311 -3.28 -10.86 7.02
N VAL A 312 -2.55 -11.82 6.44
CA VAL A 312 -1.58 -12.66 7.14
C VAL A 312 -0.45 -11.81 7.70
N SER A 313 0.15 -10.94 6.86
CA SER A 313 1.23 -10.04 7.27
C SER A 313 0.79 -9.11 8.40
N LEU A 314 -0.42 -8.52 8.29
CA LEU A 314 -1.01 -7.68 9.34
C LEU A 314 -1.23 -8.45 10.64
N SER A 315 -1.69 -9.69 10.54
CA SER A 315 -1.92 -10.55 11.72
C SER A 315 -0.63 -10.90 12.45
N ILE A 316 0.47 -11.11 11.70
CA ILE A 316 1.80 -11.36 12.27
C ILE A 316 2.32 -10.10 12.99
N LEU A 317 2.23 -8.94 12.34
CA LEU A 317 2.70 -7.67 12.89
C LEU A 317 1.89 -7.25 14.13
N ARG A 318 0.57 -7.45 14.14
CA ARG A 318 -0.27 -7.20 15.32
C ARG A 318 0.08 -8.06 16.53
N LYS A 319 0.52 -9.31 16.32
CA LYS A 319 1.00 -10.16 17.42
C LYS A 319 2.29 -9.64 18.03
N ALA A 320 3.10 -8.91 17.29
CA ALA A 320 4.34 -8.29 17.76
C ALA A 320 4.08 -6.99 18.55
N ASP A 321 2.91 -6.35 18.40
CA ASP A 321 2.46 -5.18 19.17
C ASP A 321 1.16 -5.50 19.96
N PRO A 322 1.24 -6.20 21.11
CA PRO A 322 0.06 -6.62 21.87
C PRO A 322 -0.72 -5.45 22.50
N ASN A 323 -0.08 -4.31 22.71
CA ASN A 323 -0.67 -3.17 23.43
C ASN A 323 -1.34 -2.14 22.50
N GLY A 324 -1.12 -2.22 21.17
CA GLY A 324 -1.76 -1.33 20.19
C GLY A 324 -1.43 0.16 20.37
N GLU A 325 -0.40 0.50 21.15
CA GLU A 325 -0.05 1.89 21.50
C GLU A 325 0.60 2.65 20.35
N GLY A 326 0.93 1.97 19.28
CA GLY A 326 1.54 2.53 18.08
C GLY A 326 0.57 3.16 17.09
N GLY A 327 -0.42 3.95 17.52
CA GLY A 327 -1.22 4.80 16.63
C GLY A 327 -2.10 4.03 15.63
N GLY A 328 -2.59 2.87 16.03
CA GLY A 328 -3.55 2.09 15.25
C GLY A 328 -4.90 2.79 15.17
N ILE A 329 -5.45 2.80 13.99
CA ILE A 329 -6.85 3.09 13.69
C ILE A 329 -7.72 2.21 14.63
N ALA A 330 -8.23 2.79 15.70
CA ALA A 330 -9.31 2.25 16.50
C ALA A 330 -10.65 2.79 15.99
#